data_fc0aef641c58e1ebc2f2ff7776a1f838
#
_entry.id   fc0aef641c58e1ebc2f2ff7776a1f838
#
_cell.length_a   1.000
_cell.length_b   1.000
_cell.length_c   1.000
_cell.angle_alpha   90.00
_cell.angle_beta   90.00
_cell.angle_gamma   90.00
#
_symmetry.space_group_name_H-M   'P 1'
#
loop_
_entity.id
_entity.type
_entity.pdbx_description
1 polymer ?
#
loop_
_entity_poly.entity_id
_entity_poly.type
_entity_poly.pdbx_seq_one_letter_code
_entity_poly.pdbx_strand_id
1 'polypeptide(L)'
;MAVGRTFEESLQKAIRMLDIGKDGLVLNRENGQKFDVEDIEYHLQHHDDFILYFVAAALKKGITVQKIYDLSSIDPWFIEKIKNIVETEEKLKQNELEKPLLQEAKKLGFSDNQIARAKDIQSDEVRKIRKDYNIIPSVKQIDTLAAEWPAQTNYLYLTYGGGSDDVVLTDADKGVIVLGAGPYRIGSSVEFDWGTVNMVWGLQENGEKNVSVVNCNPETVSTDYDICSRLYFEELTLERILDISEFENPKGIVTSVGGQTANNLTPKLSENGINLIGTSAEDVDRAENRSKFSAVLDRLHIKQPLWQAFTNITDAKNFALDVEYPVLVRN
;
A
#
# COMPACT_ATOMS: atom_id res chain seq x y z
N MET A 1 -5.33 10.12 2.06
CA MET A 1 -6.65 10.25 1.36
C MET A 1 -6.83 9.04 0.46
N ALA A 2 -7.97 8.37 0.52
CA ALA A 2 -8.28 7.25 -0.34
C ALA A 2 -9.47 7.60 -1.23
N VAL A 3 -9.31 7.44 -2.54
CA VAL A 3 -10.32 7.77 -3.54
C VAL A 3 -10.77 6.50 -4.25
N GLY A 4 -12.07 6.30 -4.38
CA GLY A 4 -12.69 5.17 -5.05
C GLY A 4 -14.09 5.50 -5.56
N ARG A 5 -14.68 4.58 -6.33
CA ARG A 5 -16.03 4.74 -6.89
C ARG A 5 -17.13 4.18 -5.98
N THR A 6 -16.73 3.39 -4.97
CA THR A 6 -17.60 2.83 -3.95
C THR A 6 -16.99 3.02 -2.57
N PHE A 7 -17.82 2.94 -1.52
CA PHE A 7 -17.33 2.97 -0.14
C PHE A 7 -16.38 1.82 0.15
N GLU A 8 -16.73 0.62 -0.32
CA GLU A 8 -15.92 -0.59 -0.13
C GLU A 8 -14.52 -0.44 -0.73
N GLU A 9 -14.42 0.10 -1.96
CA GLU A 9 -13.13 0.37 -2.62
C GLU A 9 -12.31 1.38 -1.82
N SER A 10 -12.93 2.51 -1.45
CA SER A 10 -12.25 3.57 -0.68
C SER A 10 -11.81 3.09 0.68
N LEU A 11 -12.62 2.29 1.40
CA LEU A 11 -12.29 1.74 2.70
C LEU A 11 -11.07 0.81 2.63
N GLN A 12 -11.06 -0.13 1.68
CA GLN A 12 -9.96 -1.07 1.54
C GLN A 12 -8.65 -0.36 1.13
N LYS A 13 -8.71 0.61 0.23
CA LYS A 13 -7.57 1.49 -0.10
C LYS A 13 -7.08 2.26 1.13
N ALA A 14 -7.98 2.87 1.90
CA ALA A 14 -7.63 3.62 3.11
C ALA A 14 -6.85 2.75 4.10
N ILE A 15 -7.28 1.51 4.32
CA ILE A 15 -6.59 0.57 5.19
C ILE A 15 -5.16 0.29 4.70
N ARG A 16 -4.96 0.06 3.39
CA ARG A 16 -3.61 -0.15 2.82
C ARG A 16 -2.74 1.10 2.93
N MET A 17 -3.33 2.28 2.77
CA MET A 17 -2.63 3.56 2.88
C MET A 17 -2.14 3.87 4.30
N LEU A 18 -2.67 3.23 5.34
CA LEU A 18 -2.14 3.36 6.71
C LEU A 18 -0.77 2.71 6.88
N ASP A 19 -0.38 1.81 5.97
CA ASP A 19 0.90 1.07 6.00
C ASP A 19 1.17 0.36 7.34
N ILE A 20 0.12 -0.27 7.88
CA ILE A 20 0.13 -1.03 9.14
C ILE A 20 0.25 -2.56 8.91
N GLY A 21 0.73 -2.97 7.74
CA GLY A 21 0.88 -4.38 7.37
C GLY A 21 -0.44 -5.09 7.05
N LYS A 22 -1.49 -4.34 6.71
CA LYS A 22 -2.81 -4.87 6.30
C LYS A 22 -3.02 -4.66 4.81
N ASP A 23 -3.50 -5.70 4.12
CA ASP A 23 -3.83 -5.65 2.68
C ASP A 23 -5.27 -5.23 2.40
N GLY A 24 -6.07 -5.03 3.44
CA GLY A 24 -7.47 -4.58 3.40
C GLY A 24 -8.20 -4.92 4.69
N LEU A 25 -9.53 -4.85 4.66
CA LEU A 25 -10.36 -5.12 5.83
C LEU A 25 -10.39 -6.61 6.21
N VAL A 26 -10.31 -7.49 5.22
CA VAL A 26 -10.36 -8.95 5.37
C VAL A 26 -9.18 -9.62 4.66
N LEU A 27 -8.99 -10.93 4.84
CA LEU A 27 -7.92 -11.71 4.19
C LEU A 27 -6.51 -11.17 4.48
N ASN A 28 -6.31 -10.67 5.69
CA ASN A 28 -4.98 -10.30 6.17
C ASN A 28 -4.22 -11.53 6.69
N ARG A 29 -2.88 -11.42 6.83
CA ARG A 29 -2.10 -12.45 7.52
C ARG A 29 -2.61 -12.57 8.96
N GLU A 30 -2.97 -13.79 9.38
CA GLU A 30 -3.44 -14.02 10.73
C GLU A 30 -2.26 -13.89 11.72
N ASN A 31 -2.45 -13.07 12.74
CA ASN A 31 -1.53 -12.98 13.87
C ASN A 31 -1.81 -14.06 14.93
N GLY A 32 -2.58 -15.10 14.58
CA GLY A 32 -2.96 -16.20 15.49
C GLY A 32 -4.00 -15.83 16.55
N GLN A 33 -4.44 -14.60 16.62
CA GLN A 33 -5.41 -14.13 17.60
C GLN A 33 -6.83 -14.44 17.10
N LYS A 34 -7.54 -15.31 17.83
CA LYS A 34 -8.96 -15.61 17.58
C LYS A 34 -9.76 -14.97 18.68
N PHE A 35 -10.75 -14.17 18.30
CA PHE A 35 -11.71 -13.57 19.21
C PHE A 35 -12.97 -14.43 19.27
N ASP A 36 -13.54 -14.64 20.44
CA ASP A 36 -14.86 -15.21 20.60
C ASP A 36 -15.97 -14.17 20.41
N VAL A 37 -17.23 -14.56 20.59
CA VAL A 37 -18.36 -13.63 20.35
C VAL A 37 -18.42 -12.57 21.46
N GLU A 38 -18.07 -12.91 22.70
CA GLU A 38 -18.11 -11.99 23.84
C GLU A 38 -17.01 -10.93 23.69
N ASP A 39 -15.81 -11.30 23.27
CA ASP A 39 -14.72 -10.37 22.94
C ASP A 39 -15.16 -9.39 21.84
N ILE A 40 -15.78 -9.91 20.77
CA ILE A 40 -16.26 -9.08 19.65
C ILE A 40 -17.33 -8.10 20.12
N GLU A 41 -18.33 -8.53 20.90
CA GLU A 41 -19.38 -7.65 21.43
C GLU A 41 -18.80 -6.58 22.36
N TYR A 42 -17.80 -6.93 23.17
CA TYR A 42 -17.09 -5.97 24.02
C TYR A 42 -16.44 -4.85 23.20
N HIS A 43 -15.68 -5.20 22.15
CA HIS A 43 -15.02 -4.22 21.27
C HIS A 43 -16.00 -3.40 20.43
N LEU A 44 -17.16 -3.96 20.08
CA LEU A 44 -18.22 -3.20 19.42
C LEU A 44 -18.82 -2.12 20.34
N GLN A 45 -18.86 -2.37 21.65
CA GLN A 45 -19.35 -1.39 22.66
C GLN A 45 -18.27 -0.42 23.10
N HIS A 46 -16.99 -0.84 23.09
CA HIS A 46 -15.85 -0.06 23.56
C HIS A 46 -14.91 0.22 22.38
N HIS A 47 -15.24 1.25 21.63
CA HIS A 47 -14.56 1.58 20.36
C HIS A 47 -13.06 1.80 20.57
N ASP A 48 -12.28 1.15 19.71
CA ASP A 48 -10.85 1.34 19.56
C ASP A 48 -10.50 1.51 18.07
N ASP A 49 -9.22 1.62 17.74
CA ASP A 49 -8.72 1.76 16.38
C ASP A 49 -8.91 0.50 15.51
N PHE A 50 -9.35 -0.63 16.10
CA PHE A 50 -9.66 -1.89 15.40
C PHE A 50 -11.15 -2.11 15.16
N ILE A 51 -12.02 -1.17 15.52
CA ILE A 51 -13.48 -1.33 15.46
C ILE A 51 -13.98 -1.89 14.12
N LEU A 52 -13.43 -1.45 12.98
CA LEU A 52 -13.85 -1.91 11.66
C LEU A 52 -13.55 -3.41 11.44
N TYR A 53 -12.46 -3.92 12.00
CA TYR A 53 -12.12 -5.35 11.96
C TYR A 53 -13.06 -6.16 12.85
N PHE A 54 -13.51 -5.62 13.98
CA PHE A 54 -14.50 -6.26 14.84
C PHE A 54 -15.89 -6.27 14.19
N VAL A 55 -16.28 -5.23 13.45
CA VAL A 55 -17.50 -5.25 12.61
C VAL A 55 -17.42 -6.37 11.58
N ALA A 56 -16.30 -6.51 10.86
CA ALA A 56 -16.11 -7.59 9.89
C ALA A 56 -16.12 -8.97 10.57
N ALA A 57 -15.49 -9.12 11.74
CA ALA A 57 -15.49 -10.36 12.51
C ALA A 57 -16.90 -10.75 13.02
N ALA A 58 -17.68 -9.77 13.47
CA ALA A 58 -19.06 -9.95 13.90
C ALA A 58 -19.93 -10.49 12.74
N LEU A 59 -19.82 -9.89 11.57
CA LEU A 59 -20.54 -10.32 10.36
C LEU A 59 -20.15 -11.76 9.96
N LYS A 60 -18.86 -12.12 10.04
CA LYS A 60 -18.37 -13.49 9.80
C LYS A 60 -18.94 -14.52 10.80
N LYS A 61 -19.23 -14.09 12.03
CA LYS A 61 -19.87 -14.92 13.06
C LYS A 61 -21.41 -14.97 12.91
N GLY A 62 -21.99 -14.29 11.93
CA GLY A 62 -23.44 -14.25 11.69
C GLY A 62 -24.20 -13.29 12.62
N ILE A 63 -23.50 -12.38 13.32
CA ILE A 63 -24.16 -11.33 14.09
C ILE A 63 -24.86 -10.39 13.11
N THR A 64 -26.11 -10.06 13.39
CA THR A 64 -26.94 -9.26 12.47
C THR A 64 -26.51 -7.79 12.44
N VAL A 65 -26.75 -7.13 11.31
CA VAL A 65 -26.48 -5.69 11.14
C VAL A 65 -27.15 -4.88 12.22
N GLN A 66 -28.41 -5.21 12.58
CA GLN A 66 -29.13 -4.52 13.66
C GLN A 66 -28.42 -4.69 15.01
N LYS A 67 -27.98 -5.90 15.35
CA LYS A 67 -27.26 -6.14 16.62
C LYS A 67 -25.91 -5.39 16.67
N ILE A 68 -25.19 -5.32 15.54
CA ILE A 68 -23.93 -4.55 15.43
C ILE A 68 -24.24 -3.06 15.62
N TYR A 69 -25.29 -2.53 15.01
CA TYR A 69 -25.71 -1.14 15.22
C TYR A 69 -26.08 -0.87 16.67
N ASP A 70 -26.86 -1.74 17.31
CA ASP A 70 -27.29 -1.57 18.72
C ASP A 70 -26.08 -1.53 19.68
N LEU A 71 -25.01 -2.26 19.36
CA LEU A 71 -23.79 -2.31 20.16
C LEU A 71 -22.84 -1.14 19.87
N SER A 72 -22.65 -0.81 18.59
CA SER A 72 -21.59 0.11 18.15
C SER A 72 -22.07 1.52 17.81
N SER A 73 -23.37 1.72 17.62
CA SER A 73 -23.95 2.96 17.08
C SER A 73 -23.40 3.36 15.68
N ILE A 74 -22.73 2.46 14.98
CA ILE A 74 -22.30 2.67 13.59
C ILE A 74 -23.53 2.53 12.69
N ASP A 75 -23.77 3.55 11.85
CA ASP A 75 -24.94 3.56 10.97
C ASP A 75 -25.01 2.27 10.11
N PRO A 76 -26.18 1.63 10.03
CA PRO A 76 -26.40 0.38 9.30
C PRO A 76 -25.91 0.42 7.85
N TRP A 77 -25.93 1.57 7.19
CA TRP A 77 -25.46 1.72 5.83
C TRP A 77 -23.96 1.34 5.71
N PHE A 78 -23.12 1.80 6.65
CA PHE A 78 -21.69 1.43 6.66
C PHE A 78 -21.49 -0.05 6.97
N ILE A 79 -22.29 -0.61 7.89
CA ILE A 79 -22.22 -2.03 8.26
C ILE A 79 -22.60 -2.92 7.05
N GLU A 80 -23.64 -2.55 6.28
CA GLU A 80 -24.02 -3.27 5.05
C GLU A 80 -22.91 -3.18 3.98
N LYS A 81 -22.21 -2.06 3.88
CA LYS A 81 -21.05 -1.94 2.98
C LYS A 81 -19.88 -2.85 3.39
N ILE A 82 -19.62 -2.95 4.68
CA ILE A 82 -18.62 -3.90 5.22
C ILE A 82 -19.07 -5.34 4.96
N LYS A 83 -20.37 -5.62 5.08
CA LYS A 83 -20.95 -6.93 4.79
C LYS A 83 -20.72 -7.37 3.34
N ASN A 84 -20.82 -6.46 2.36
CA ASN A 84 -20.47 -6.75 0.96
C ASN A 84 -19.03 -7.26 0.81
N ILE A 85 -18.09 -6.68 1.57
CA ILE A 85 -16.70 -7.13 1.58
C ILE A 85 -16.59 -8.54 2.19
N VAL A 86 -17.25 -8.79 3.32
CA VAL A 86 -17.23 -10.10 3.99
C VAL A 86 -17.87 -11.19 3.11
N GLU A 87 -19.00 -10.92 2.48
CA GLU A 87 -19.66 -11.85 1.57
C GLU A 87 -18.80 -12.17 0.33
N THR A 88 -18.09 -11.16 -0.19
CA THR A 88 -17.16 -11.35 -1.32
C THR A 88 -15.94 -12.16 -0.92
N GLU A 89 -15.42 -11.99 0.31
CA GLU A 89 -14.39 -12.88 0.85
C GLU A 89 -14.85 -14.35 0.84
N GLU A 90 -16.07 -14.64 1.30
CA GLU A 90 -16.60 -15.99 1.31
C GLU A 90 -16.81 -16.54 -0.12
N LYS A 91 -17.33 -15.72 -1.05
CA LYS A 91 -17.41 -16.10 -2.47
C LYS A 91 -16.02 -16.44 -3.05
N LEU A 92 -15.02 -15.64 -2.73
CA LEU A 92 -13.64 -15.89 -3.18
C LEU A 92 -13.10 -17.22 -2.64
N LYS A 93 -13.37 -17.59 -1.39
CA LYS A 93 -12.92 -18.85 -0.80
C LYS A 93 -13.61 -20.08 -1.40
N GLN A 94 -14.89 -19.97 -1.69
CA GLN A 94 -15.73 -21.11 -2.04
C GLN A 94 -15.79 -21.42 -3.54
N ASN A 95 -15.64 -20.42 -4.42
CA ASN A 95 -15.83 -20.56 -5.85
C ASN A 95 -14.50 -20.45 -6.61
N GLU A 96 -14.42 -20.97 -7.82
CA GLU A 96 -13.30 -20.76 -8.72
C GLU A 96 -13.14 -19.28 -9.09
N LEU A 97 -11.90 -18.87 -9.39
CA LEU A 97 -11.58 -17.47 -9.71
C LEU A 97 -11.92 -17.15 -11.17
N GLU A 98 -13.19 -17.15 -11.49
CA GLU A 98 -13.69 -16.77 -12.80
C GLU A 98 -13.73 -15.24 -12.98
N LYS A 99 -13.77 -14.80 -14.25
CA LYS A 99 -13.79 -13.37 -14.60
C LYS A 99 -14.84 -12.53 -13.85
N PRO A 100 -16.13 -12.95 -13.72
CA PRO A 100 -17.12 -12.12 -13.02
C PRO A 100 -16.79 -11.90 -11.55
N LEU A 101 -16.37 -12.97 -10.84
CA LEU A 101 -16.01 -12.89 -9.43
C LEU A 101 -14.74 -12.03 -9.22
N LEU A 102 -13.72 -12.22 -10.06
CA LEU A 102 -12.50 -11.42 -9.98
C LEU A 102 -12.82 -9.94 -10.25
N GLN A 103 -13.66 -9.63 -11.22
CA GLN A 103 -14.07 -8.27 -11.54
C GLN A 103 -14.87 -7.63 -10.39
N GLU A 104 -15.79 -8.37 -9.77
CA GLU A 104 -16.54 -7.94 -8.58
C GLU A 104 -15.58 -7.62 -7.43
N ALA A 105 -14.69 -8.53 -7.09
CA ALA A 105 -13.72 -8.35 -6.03
C ALA A 105 -12.81 -7.12 -6.27
N LYS A 106 -12.29 -6.96 -7.48
CA LYS A 106 -11.44 -5.78 -7.82
C LYS A 106 -12.24 -4.47 -7.71
N LYS A 107 -13.50 -4.42 -8.13
CA LYS A 107 -14.38 -3.24 -7.98
C LYS A 107 -14.68 -2.89 -6.52
N LEU A 108 -14.70 -3.88 -5.63
CA LEU A 108 -14.86 -3.68 -4.19
C LEU A 108 -13.52 -3.40 -3.48
N GLY A 109 -12.44 -3.21 -4.23
CA GLY A 109 -11.14 -2.79 -3.72
C GLY A 109 -10.27 -3.90 -3.15
N PHE A 110 -10.56 -5.19 -3.40
CA PHE A 110 -9.67 -6.27 -3.02
C PHE A 110 -8.32 -6.16 -3.75
N SER A 111 -7.23 -6.24 -3.01
CA SER A 111 -5.88 -6.30 -3.57
C SER A 111 -5.59 -7.69 -4.16
N ASP A 112 -4.61 -7.76 -5.08
CA ASP A 112 -4.13 -9.03 -5.60
C ASP A 112 -3.62 -9.95 -4.46
N ASN A 113 -3.02 -9.37 -3.41
CA ASN A 113 -2.62 -10.11 -2.20
C ASN A 113 -3.79 -10.74 -1.44
N GLN A 114 -4.91 -10.03 -1.27
CA GLN A 114 -6.10 -10.57 -0.60
C GLN A 114 -6.70 -11.73 -1.40
N ILE A 115 -6.82 -11.57 -2.71
CA ILE A 115 -7.35 -12.60 -3.61
C ILE A 115 -6.43 -13.82 -3.63
N ALA A 116 -5.12 -13.60 -3.68
CA ALA A 116 -4.11 -14.65 -3.61
C ALA A 116 -4.26 -15.52 -2.35
N ARG A 117 -4.45 -14.88 -1.19
CA ARG A 117 -4.69 -15.63 0.07
C ARG A 117 -6.00 -16.41 0.07
N ALA A 118 -7.06 -15.86 -0.52
CA ALA A 118 -8.34 -16.58 -0.62
C ALA A 118 -8.23 -17.82 -1.50
N LYS A 119 -7.29 -17.83 -2.45
CA LYS A 119 -7.08 -18.89 -3.45
C LYS A 119 -5.88 -19.79 -3.19
N ASP A 120 -5.07 -19.47 -2.16
CA ASP A 120 -3.82 -20.16 -1.87
C ASP A 120 -2.84 -20.18 -3.05
N ILE A 121 -2.73 -19.04 -3.76
CA ILE A 121 -1.82 -18.81 -4.89
C ILE A 121 -0.95 -17.57 -4.63
N GLN A 122 -0.03 -17.24 -5.55
CA GLN A 122 0.79 -16.04 -5.45
C GLN A 122 0.08 -14.80 -6.05
N SER A 123 0.39 -13.61 -5.53
CA SER A 123 -0.20 -12.36 -6.03
C SER A 123 0.12 -12.09 -7.51
N ASP A 124 1.30 -12.49 -7.96
CA ASP A 124 1.70 -12.35 -9.37
C ASP A 124 0.85 -13.22 -10.31
N GLU A 125 0.40 -14.37 -9.80
CA GLU A 125 -0.53 -15.24 -10.53
C GLU A 125 -1.91 -14.58 -10.64
N VAL A 126 -2.41 -13.96 -9.56
CA VAL A 126 -3.66 -13.17 -9.61
C VAL A 126 -3.53 -12.02 -10.62
N ARG A 127 -2.39 -11.29 -10.59
CA ARG A 127 -2.12 -10.23 -11.56
C ARG A 127 -2.16 -10.74 -12.99
N LYS A 128 -1.55 -11.89 -13.27
CA LYS A 128 -1.58 -12.53 -14.58
C LYS A 128 -3.01 -12.87 -15.00
N ILE A 129 -3.76 -13.57 -14.15
CA ILE A 129 -5.16 -13.96 -14.42
C ILE A 129 -6.03 -12.72 -14.73
N ARG A 130 -5.92 -11.62 -13.94
CA ARG A 130 -6.72 -10.43 -14.19
C ARG A 130 -6.35 -9.74 -15.51
N LYS A 131 -5.07 -9.76 -15.90
CA LYS A 131 -4.62 -9.22 -17.20
C LYS A 131 -5.13 -10.08 -18.36
N ASP A 132 -5.08 -11.40 -18.24
CA ASP A 132 -5.62 -12.35 -19.25
C ASP A 132 -7.13 -12.15 -19.44
N TYR A 133 -7.86 -11.77 -18.37
CA TYR A 133 -9.28 -11.41 -18.44
C TYR A 133 -9.53 -9.96 -18.87
N ASN A 134 -8.47 -9.18 -19.14
CA ASN A 134 -8.55 -7.73 -19.41
C ASN A 134 -9.24 -6.96 -18.27
N ILE A 135 -8.93 -7.32 -17.02
CA ILE A 135 -9.35 -6.59 -15.81
C ILE A 135 -8.20 -5.67 -15.41
N ILE A 136 -8.22 -4.47 -15.94
CA ILE A 136 -7.21 -3.42 -15.76
C ILE A 136 -7.91 -2.22 -15.10
N PRO A 137 -7.28 -1.54 -14.12
CA PRO A 137 -7.87 -0.34 -13.53
C PRO A 137 -7.84 0.81 -14.55
N SER A 138 -8.85 1.65 -14.49
CA SER A 138 -8.87 2.90 -15.25
C SER A 138 -8.24 4.03 -14.43
N VAL A 139 -7.53 4.93 -15.10
CA VAL A 139 -7.01 6.18 -14.53
C VAL A 139 -8.07 7.26 -14.64
N LYS A 140 -8.48 7.79 -13.49
CA LYS A 140 -9.53 8.81 -13.40
C LYS A 140 -8.98 10.09 -12.81
N GLN A 141 -9.47 11.22 -13.29
CA GLN A 141 -9.19 12.53 -12.72
C GLN A 141 -10.10 12.77 -11.51
N ILE A 142 -9.55 13.36 -10.45
CA ILE A 142 -10.34 13.75 -9.29
C ILE A 142 -11.08 15.04 -9.63
N ASP A 143 -12.42 14.96 -9.60
CA ASP A 143 -13.26 16.13 -9.76
C ASP A 143 -13.28 16.96 -8.48
N THR A 144 -12.70 18.15 -8.54
CA THR A 144 -12.63 19.09 -7.42
C THR A 144 -13.71 20.19 -7.50
N LEU A 145 -14.59 20.14 -8.51
CA LEU A 145 -15.57 21.18 -8.82
C LEU A 145 -17.01 20.67 -8.83
N ALA A 146 -17.29 19.54 -8.21
CA ALA A 146 -18.63 18.93 -8.08
C ALA A 146 -19.39 18.78 -9.42
N ALA A 147 -18.68 18.49 -10.50
CA ALA A 147 -19.16 18.42 -11.88
C ALA A 147 -19.83 19.69 -12.41
N GLU A 148 -19.71 20.81 -11.72
CA GLU A 148 -20.22 22.11 -12.20
C GLU A 148 -19.37 22.69 -13.32
N TRP A 149 -18.06 22.36 -13.32
CA TRP A 149 -17.10 22.76 -14.33
C TRP A 149 -16.06 21.64 -14.54
N PRO A 150 -15.53 21.44 -15.75
CA PRO A 150 -14.46 20.45 -15.97
C PRO A 150 -13.26 20.69 -15.06
N ALA A 151 -12.88 19.72 -14.27
CA ALA A 151 -11.70 19.79 -13.42
C ALA A 151 -10.42 19.92 -14.27
N GLN A 152 -9.53 20.82 -13.88
CA GLN A 152 -8.26 21.09 -14.58
C GLN A 152 -7.05 20.68 -13.72
N THR A 153 -7.28 20.11 -12.54
CA THR A 153 -6.21 19.64 -11.67
C THR A 153 -5.57 18.39 -12.27
N ASN A 154 -4.28 18.20 -11.97
CA ASN A 154 -3.51 17.02 -12.36
C ASN A 154 -3.67 15.85 -11.37
N TYR A 155 -4.73 15.84 -10.57
CA TYR A 155 -5.01 14.84 -9.54
C TYR A 155 -5.68 13.61 -10.13
N LEU A 156 -5.02 12.46 -9.98
CA LEU A 156 -5.42 11.19 -10.58
C LEU A 156 -5.58 10.11 -9.50
N TYR A 157 -6.38 9.10 -9.80
CA TYR A 157 -6.52 7.88 -9.02
C TYR A 157 -6.87 6.70 -9.93
N LEU A 158 -6.65 5.48 -9.47
CA LEU A 158 -6.98 4.27 -10.20
C LEU A 158 -8.22 3.59 -9.61
N THR A 159 -9.08 3.07 -10.48
CA THR A 159 -10.27 2.32 -10.06
C THR A 159 -10.66 1.25 -11.08
N TYR A 160 -11.16 0.11 -10.60
CA TYR A 160 -11.74 -0.90 -11.47
C TYR A 160 -13.22 -0.64 -11.80
N GLY A 161 -13.81 0.41 -11.23
CA GLY A 161 -15.17 0.91 -11.51
C GLY A 161 -15.25 2.00 -12.58
N GLY A 162 -14.13 2.37 -13.23
CA GLY A 162 -14.05 3.54 -14.10
C GLY A 162 -14.59 3.37 -15.52
N GLY A 163 -14.43 2.22 -16.13
CA GLY A 163 -14.86 1.91 -17.50
C GLY A 163 -13.92 2.42 -18.60
N SER A 164 -13.33 3.61 -18.46
CA SER A 164 -12.36 4.22 -19.39
C SER A 164 -11.43 5.16 -18.63
N ASP A 165 -10.28 5.47 -19.21
CA ASP A 165 -9.36 6.48 -18.68
C ASP A 165 -9.88 7.89 -18.97
N ASP A 166 -9.62 8.83 -18.06
CA ASP A 166 -9.89 10.27 -18.28
C ASP A 166 -8.67 10.98 -18.89
N VAL A 167 -7.50 10.34 -18.82
CA VAL A 167 -6.23 10.88 -19.35
C VAL A 167 -5.74 9.94 -20.43
N VAL A 168 -5.32 10.52 -21.56
CA VAL A 168 -4.66 9.79 -22.67
C VAL A 168 -3.21 10.23 -22.72
N LEU A 169 -2.30 9.28 -22.61
CA LEU A 169 -0.86 9.51 -22.69
C LEU A 169 -0.31 9.04 -24.05
N THR A 170 0.69 9.74 -24.51
CA THR A 170 1.45 9.42 -25.73
C THR A 170 2.91 9.15 -25.39
N ASP A 171 3.69 8.70 -26.36
CA ASP A 171 5.15 8.52 -26.17
C ASP A 171 5.88 9.82 -25.79
N ALA A 172 5.32 10.99 -26.15
CA ALA A 172 5.86 12.29 -25.77
C ALA A 172 5.64 12.61 -24.27
N ASP A 173 4.72 11.91 -23.63
CA ASP A 173 4.38 12.10 -22.22
C ASP A 173 5.19 11.20 -21.28
N LYS A 174 6.06 10.32 -21.82
CA LYS A 174 6.96 9.50 -21.04
C LYS A 174 7.87 10.33 -20.16
N GLY A 175 7.82 10.07 -18.87
CA GLY A 175 8.57 10.82 -17.87
C GLY A 175 9.16 9.92 -16.80
N VAL A 176 9.33 10.49 -15.62
CA VAL A 176 9.84 9.79 -14.44
C VAL A 176 8.77 9.76 -13.36
N ILE A 177 8.58 8.63 -12.71
CA ILE A 177 7.72 8.52 -11.54
C ILE A 177 8.57 8.69 -10.28
N VAL A 178 8.13 9.52 -9.35
CA VAL A 178 8.74 9.70 -8.02
C VAL A 178 7.76 9.18 -6.97
N LEU A 179 8.20 8.24 -6.15
CA LEU A 179 7.39 7.73 -5.05
C LEU A 179 7.53 8.65 -3.83
N GLY A 180 6.40 9.14 -3.32
CA GLY A 180 6.32 9.98 -2.14
C GLY A 180 6.40 9.19 -0.83
N ALA A 181 6.25 9.89 0.30
CA ALA A 181 6.45 9.35 1.64
C ALA A 181 5.31 8.47 2.18
N GLY A 182 4.13 8.55 1.57
CA GLY A 182 2.94 7.89 2.13
C GLY A 182 2.42 8.58 3.39
N PRO A 183 1.85 7.83 4.36
CA PRO A 183 1.29 8.41 5.57
C PRO A 183 2.39 8.88 6.52
N TYR A 184 2.19 10.01 7.19
CA TYR A 184 3.07 10.44 8.26
C TYR A 184 2.90 9.56 9.48
N ARG A 185 4.02 9.18 10.07
CA ARG A 185 4.10 8.35 11.28
C ARG A 185 5.43 8.58 11.99
N ILE A 186 5.58 8.04 13.20
CA ILE A 186 6.86 8.12 13.92
C ILE A 186 7.97 7.49 13.06
N GLY A 187 9.00 8.29 12.76
CA GLY A 187 10.14 7.89 11.94
C GLY A 187 9.96 8.07 10.43
N SER A 188 8.82 8.63 9.97
CA SER A 188 8.59 8.96 8.56
C SER A 188 7.64 10.14 8.44
N SER A 189 8.14 11.34 8.19
CA SER A 189 7.33 12.55 8.11
C SER A 189 7.82 13.54 7.05
N VAL A 190 7.67 14.83 7.29
CA VAL A 190 7.84 15.93 6.33
C VAL A 190 9.22 15.99 5.66
N GLU A 191 10.27 15.44 6.27
CA GLU A 191 11.62 15.39 5.69
C GLU A 191 11.69 14.59 4.38
N PHE A 192 10.86 13.55 4.24
CA PHE A 192 10.77 12.78 3.00
C PHE A 192 9.93 13.47 1.94
N ASP A 193 8.94 14.27 2.36
CA ASP A 193 8.20 15.11 1.44
C ASP A 193 9.09 16.17 0.81
N TRP A 194 9.94 16.82 1.62
CA TRP A 194 10.97 17.74 1.14
C TRP A 194 11.91 17.06 0.13
N GLY A 195 12.34 15.82 0.39
CA GLY A 195 13.12 15.02 -0.55
C GLY A 195 12.40 14.76 -1.86
N THR A 196 11.11 14.44 -1.81
CA THR A 196 10.26 14.21 -2.98
C THR A 196 10.14 15.47 -3.84
N VAL A 197 9.85 16.63 -3.24
CA VAL A 197 9.71 17.91 -3.94
C VAL A 197 11.02 18.31 -4.62
N ASN A 198 12.16 18.22 -3.90
CA ASN A 198 13.46 18.55 -4.47
C ASN A 198 13.89 17.60 -5.60
N MET A 199 13.49 16.31 -5.52
CA MET A 199 13.72 15.37 -6.62
C MET A 199 12.92 15.77 -7.86
N VAL A 200 11.66 16.14 -7.71
CA VAL A 200 10.83 16.63 -8.83
C VAL A 200 11.46 17.87 -9.47
N TRP A 201 11.82 18.88 -8.69
CA TRP A 201 12.45 20.10 -9.20
C TRP A 201 13.81 19.81 -9.86
N GLY A 202 14.65 18.96 -9.24
CA GLY A 202 15.93 18.57 -9.82
C GLY A 202 15.79 17.86 -11.17
N LEU A 203 14.78 17.00 -11.33
CA LEU A 203 14.47 16.35 -12.61
C LEU A 203 14.01 17.40 -13.66
N GLN A 204 13.13 18.31 -13.26
CA GLN A 204 12.63 19.37 -14.13
C GLN A 204 13.74 20.33 -14.57
N GLU A 205 14.62 20.75 -13.67
CA GLU A 205 15.79 21.60 -13.97
C GLU A 205 16.77 20.92 -14.93
N ASN A 206 16.86 19.57 -14.87
CA ASN A 206 17.67 18.79 -15.80
C ASN A 206 16.95 18.41 -17.10
N GLY A 207 15.80 19.02 -17.38
CA GLY A 207 15.10 18.91 -18.65
C GLY A 207 14.04 17.81 -18.73
N GLU A 208 13.75 17.09 -17.60
CA GLU A 208 12.63 16.17 -17.55
C GLU A 208 11.31 16.94 -17.39
N LYS A 209 10.51 16.98 -18.46
CA LYS A 209 9.27 17.76 -18.49
C LYS A 209 8.11 17.05 -17.81
N ASN A 210 8.09 15.73 -17.85
CA ASN A 210 6.99 14.90 -17.37
C ASN A 210 7.43 14.15 -16.13
N VAL A 211 7.13 14.70 -14.97
CA VAL A 211 7.39 14.04 -13.69
C VAL A 211 6.06 13.75 -13.02
N SER A 212 5.81 12.48 -12.73
CA SER A 212 4.63 12.03 -11.99
C SER A 212 5.01 11.73 -10.55
N VAL A 213 4.15 12.08 -9.59
CA VAL A 213 4.30 11.71 -8.17
C VAL A 213 3.20 10.75 -7.78
N VAL A 214 3.53 9.74 -6.98
CA VAL A 214 2.54 8.86 -6.33
C VAL A 214 2.62 9.07 -4.83
N ASN A 215 1.55 9.57 -4.23
CA ASN A 215 1.47 9.77 -2.78
C ASN A 215 0.01 9.69 -2.30
N CYS A 216 -0.22 9.24 -1.08
CA CYS A 216 -1.57 9.17 -0.49
C CYS A 216 -1.86 10.28 0.55
N ASN A 217 -0.86 11.07 0.94
CA ASN A 217 -1.04 12.18 1.87
C ASN A 217 -1.51 13.43 1.11
N PRO A 218 -2.73 13.96 1.38
CA PRO A 218 -3.24 15.12 0.65
C PRO A 218 -2.76 16.47 1.22
N GLU A 219 -2.12 16.48 2.37
CA GLU A 219 -1.75 17.71 3.10
C GLU A 219 -0.23 17.85 3.18
N THR A 220 0.43 17.79 2.04
CA THR A 220 1.88 17.96 1.98
C THR A 220 2.28 18.60 0.66
N VAL A 221 3.45 19.24 0.60
CA VAL A 221 3.87 20.06 -0.55
C VAL A 221 4.02 19.23 -1.83
N SER A 222 4.49 17.99 -1.75
CA SER A 222 4.61 17.13 -2.94
C SER A 222 3.27 16.80 -3.60
N THR A 223 2.17 17.03 -2.90
CA THR A 223 0.81 16.83 -3.42
C THR A 223 0.09 18.13 -3.80
N ASP A 224 0.80 19.23 -3.86
CA ASP A 224 0.28 20.46 -4.45
C ASP A 224 0.25 20.37 -5.99
N TYR A 225 -0.79 20.96 -6.60
CA TYR A 225 -1.08 20.80 -8.04
C TYR A 225 0.02 21.34 -8.96
N ASP A 226 0.86 22.24 -8.49
CA ASP A 226 1.91 22.93 -9.25
C ASP A 226 3.31 22.31 -9.11
N ILE A 227 3.45 21.23 -8.34
CA ILE A 227 4.75 20.60 -8.10
C ILE A 227 5.14 19.66 -9.24
N CYS A 228 4.21 18.84 -9.72
CA CYS A 228 4.50 17.81 -10.72
C CYS A 228 3.50 17.83 -11.88
N SER A 229 3.80 17.11 -12.96
CA SER A 229 2.91 17.07 -14.14
C SER A 229 1.65 16.24 -13.88
N ARG A 230 1.76 15.15 -13.14
CA ARG A 230 0.66 14.26 -12.76
C ARG A 230 0.85 13.78 -11.33
N LEU A 231 -0.22 13.81 -10.55
CA LEU A 231 -0.22 13.39 -9.17
C LEU A 231 -1.24 12.27 -8.95
N TYR A 232 -0.75 11.08 -8.62
CA TYR A 232 -1.59 9.95 -8.27
C TYR A 232 -1.83 9.90 -6.76
N PHE A 233 -3.06 10.14 -6.34
CA PHE A 233 -3.50 9.86 -4.96
C PHE A 233 -3.79 8.37 -4.83
N GLU A 234 -2.72 7.59 -4.64
CA GLU A 234 -2.78 6.14 -4.57
C GLU A 234 -1.91 5.57 -3.45
N GLU A 235 -2.21 4.35 -3.09
CA GLU A 235 -1.44 3.56 -2.15
C GLU A 235 -0.05 3.20 -2.72
N LEU A 236 0.97 3.27 -1.89
CA LEU A 236 2.34 2.87 -2.24
C LEU A 236 2.49 1.35 -2.08
N THR A 237 1.83 0.58 -2.93
CA THR A 237 1.90 -0.88 -2.99
C THR A 237 2.48 -1.35 -4.32
N LEU A 238 3.09 -2.55 -4.34
CA LEU A 238 3.65 -3.10 -5.58
C LEU A 238 2.60 -3.18 -6.69
N GLU A 239 1.40 -3.70 -6.37
CA GLU A 239 0.29 -3.82 -7.33
C GLU A 239 0.01 -2.48 -8.00
N ARG A 240 -0.15 -1.43 -7.20
CA ARG A 240 -0.57 -0.11 -7.67
C ARG A 240 0.53 0.60 -8.45
N ILE A 241 1.78 0.50 -7.98
CA ILE A 241 2.92 1.07 -8.71
C ILE A 241 3.14 0.38 -10.06
N LEU A 242 2.97 -0.93 -10.13
CA LEU A 242 3.04 -1.65 -11.41
C LEU A 242 1.89 -1.25 -12.36
N ASP A 243 0.67 -1.05 -11.86
CA ASP A 243 -0.47 -0.60 -12.68
C ASP A 243 -0.23 0.82 -13.23
N ILE A 244 0.27 1.75 -12.39
CA ILE A 244 0.64 3.10 -12.82
C ILE A 244 1.80 3.06 -13.83
N SER A 245 2.81 2.23 -13.57
CA SER A 245 3.95 2.07 -14.48
C SER A 245 3.55 1.53 -15.85
N GLU A 246 2.61 0.60 -15.92
CA GLU A 246 2.08 0.11 -17.19
C GLU A 246 1.31 1.18 -17.95
N PHE A 247 0.56 2.03 -17.25
CA PHE A 247 -0.17 3.14 -17.85
C PHE A 247 0.75 4.28 -18.31
N GLU A 248 1.69 4.71 -17.48
CA GLU A 248 2.63 5.83 -17.75
C GLU A 248 3.75 5.45 -18.72
N ASN A 249 4.15 4.16 -18.78
CA ASN A 249 5.33 3.68 -19.48
C ASN A 249 6.58 4.55 -19.22
N PRO A 250 7.00 4.74 -17.95
CA PRO A 250 7.98 5.74 -17.56
C PRO A 250 9.39 5.36 -18.03
N LYS A 251 10.28 6.35 -18.11
CA LYS A 251 11.73 6.16 -18.28
C LYS A 251 12.34 5.43 -17.09
N GLY A 252 11.76 5.58 -15.91
CA GLY A 252 12.13 4.92 -14.68
C GLY A 252 11.38 5.46 -13.46
N ILE A 253 11.61 4.82 -12.32
CA ILE A 253 10.98 5.15 -11.03
C ILE A 253 12.06 5.50 -10.00
N VAL A 254 11.86 6.61 -9.28
CA VAL A 254 12.65 7.02 -8.11
C VAL A 254 11.96 6.55 -6.84
N THR A 255 12.66 5.74 -6.03
CA THR A 255 12.16 5.22 -4.76
C THR A 255 12.88 5.81 -3.54
N SER A 256 14.06 6.39 -3.74
CA SER A 256 15.02 6.71 -2.67
C SER A 256 14.67 7.97 -1.86
N VAL A 257 13.66 8.74 -2.25
CA VAL A 257 13.29 10.00 -1.57
C VAL A 257 12.02 9.89 -0.73
N GLY A 258 11.22 8.85 -0.92
CA GLY A 258 9.94 8.65 -0.23
C GLY A 258 10.04 7.94 1.13
N GLY A 259 11.23 7.81 1.72
CA GLY A 259 11.43 7.13 2.99
C GLY A 259 11.18 5.61 2.92
N GLN A 260 10.89 5.01 4.08
CA GLN A 260 10.82 3.56 4.22
C GLN A 260 9.73 2.91 3.36
N THR A 261 8.57 3.55 3.24
CA THR A 261 7.44 3.00 2.45
C THR A 261 7.81 2.83 0.98
N ALA A 262 8.42 3.85 0.37
CA ALA A 262 8.91 3.78 -1.01
C ALA A 262 10.12 2.83 -1.15
N ASN A 263 11.07 2.90 -0.23
CA ASN A 263 12.29 2.09 -0.24
C ASN A 263 11.99 0.58 -0.17
N ASN A 264 11.01 0.16 0.63
CA ASN A 264 10.59 -1.24 0.74
C ASN A 264 10.08 -1.83 -0.58
N LEU A 265 9.68 -1.00 -1.54
CA LEU A 265 9.24 -1.44 -2.86
C LEU A 265 10.41 -1.67 -3.83
N THR A 266 11.58 -1.09 -3.56
CA THR A 266 12.73 -1.08 -4.46
C THR A 266 13.13 -2.48 -4.97
N PRO A 267 13.35 -3.50 -4.11
CA PRO A 267 13.72 -4.84 -4.58
C PRO A 267 12.64 -5.46 -5.48
N LYS A 268 11.38 -5.37 -5.05
CA LYS A 268 10.25 -5.97 -5.78
C LYS A 268 9.99 -5.29 -7.13
N LEU A 269 10.17 -3.98 -7.23
CA LEU A 269 10.06 -3.25 -8.49
C LEU A 269 11.17 -3.68 -9.46
N SER A 270 12.41 -3.84 -8.96
CA SER A 270 13.54 -4.34 -9.75
C SER A 270 13.29 -5.77 -10.26
N GLU A 271 12.80 -6.67 -9.40
CA GLU A 271 12.43 -8.05 -9.76
C GLU A 271 11.35 -8.10 -10.85
N ASN A 272 10.47 -7.10 -10.90
CA ASN A 272 9.44 -6.95 -11.93
C ASN A 272 9.93 -6.18 -13.17
N GLY A 273 11.23 -5.95 -13.32
CA GLY A 273 11.84 -5.35 -14.50
C GLY A 273 11.65 -3.83 -14.60
N ILE A 274 11.26 -3.16 -13.54
CA ILE A 274 11.15 -1.70 -13.49
C ILE A 274 12.54 -1.08 -13.46
N ASN A 275 12.79 -0.11 -14.37
CA ASN A 275 14.00 0.69 -14.35
C ASN A 275 14.00 1.64 -13.14
N LEU A 276 14.93 1.44 -12.21
CA LEU A 276 15.09 2.30 -11.03
C LEU A 276 16.09 3.42 -11.32
N ILE A 277 15.72 4.65 -10.96
CA ILE A 277 16.58 5.83 -11.07
C ILE A 277 17.11 6.16 -9.68
N GLY A 278 18.43 6.22 -9.53
CA GLY A 278 19.12 6.48 -8.26
C GLY A 278 19.85 5.25 -7.75
N THR A 279 19.72 4.94 -6.46
CA THR A 279 20.42 3.81 -5.83
C THR A 279 19.86 2.48 -6.34
N SER A 280 20.73 1.54 -6.70
CA SER A 280 20.33 0.21 -7.18
C SER A 280 19.60 -0.58 -6.08
N ALA A 281 18.72 -1.50 -6.49
CA ALA A 281 18.00 -2.37 -5.54
C ALA A 281 18.96 -3.19 -4.66
N GLU A 282 20.09 -3.63 -5.22
CA GLU A 282 21.13 -4.37 -4.52
C GLU A 282 21.80 -3.51 -3.44
N ASP A 283 22.10 -2.24 -3.74
CA ASP A 283 22.75 -1.34 -2.78
C ASP A 283 21.77 -0.85 -1.70
N VAL A 284 20.49 -0.68 -2.03
CA VAL A 284 19.42 -0.44 -1.03
C VAL A 284 19.34 -1.60 -0.06
N ASP A 285 19.28 -2.84 -0.56
CA ASP A 285 19.23 -4.04 0.27
C ASP A 285 20.51 -4.19 1.12
N ARG A 286 21.68 -3.87 0.57
CA ARG A 286 22.94 -3.86 1.34
C ARG A 286 22.93 -2.83 2.47
N ALA A 287 22.33 -1.67 2.26
CA ALA A 287 22.29 -0.60 3.24
C ALA A 287 21.25 -0.89 4.35
N GLU A 288 20.12 -1.47 4.02
CA GLU A 288 19.01 -1.71 4.95
C GLU A 288 19.12 -3.03 5.72
N ASN A 289 19.66 -4.07 5.08
CA ASN A 289 19.86 -5.35 5.73
C ASN A 289 21.08 -5.30 6.66
N ARG A 290 20.83 -5.39 7.96
CA ARG A 290 21.87 -5.26 9.00
C ARG A 290 23.07 -6.19 8.79
N SER A 291 22.83 -7.45 8.43
CA SER A 291 23.90 -8.42 8.19
C SER A 291 24.73 -8.06 6.97
N LYS A 292 24.08 -7.63 5.88
CA LYS A 292 24.76 -7.20 4.67
C LYS A 292 25.52 -5.90 4.89
N PHE A 293 24.93 -4.94 5.62
CA PHE A 293 25.60 -3.68 5.97
C PHE A 293 26.82 -3.90 6.86
N SER A 294 26.71 -4.75 7.89
CA SER A 294 27.84 -5.13 8.73
C SER A 294 28.98 -5.75 7.92
N ALA A 295 28.67 -6.64 6.98
CA ALA A 295 29.68 -7.23 6.10
C ALA A 295 30.39 -6.18 5.22
N VAL A 296 29.69 -5.10 4.83
CA VAL A 296 30.30 -3.95 4.12
C VAL A 296 31.27 -3.21 5.05
N LEU A 297 30.87 -2.95 6.32
CA LEU A 297 31.72 -2.29 7.30
C LEU A 297 32.98 -3.10 7.60
N ASP A 298 32.86 -4.42 7.78
CA ASP A 298 33.99 -5.33 8.01
C ASP A 298 34.97 -5.31 6.84
N ARG A 299 34.48 -5.36 5.60
CA ARG A 299 35.30 -5.28 4.39
C ARG A 299 36.05 -3.96 4.27
N LEU A 300 35.45 -2.87 4.75
CA LEU A 300 36.04 -1.54 4.76
C LEU A 300 36.88 -1.27 6.01
N HIS A 301 37.03 -2.26 6.91
CA HIS A 301 37.73 -2.13 8.20
C HIS A 301 37.19 -1.00 9.09
N ILE A 302 35.86 -0.70 8.96
CA ILE A 302 35.18 0.27 9.81
C ILE A 302 34.72 -0.44 11.09
N LYS A 303 35.15 0.08 12.24
CA LYS A 303 34.76 -0.48 13.54
C LYS A 303 33.28 -0.35 13.79
N GLN A 304 32.63 -1.42 14.28
CA GLN A 304 31.23 -1.47 14.67
C GLN A 304 31.08 -2.15 16.04
N PRO A 305 30.00 -1.91 16.78
CA PRO A 305 29.70 -2.65 18.00
C PRO A 305 29.58 -4.15 17.72
N LEU A 306 29.85 -4.98 18.72
CA LEU A 306 29.56 -6.41 18.63
C LEU A 306 28.05 -6.60 18.50
N TRP A 307 27.63 -7.38 17.53
CA TRP A 307 26.22 -7.68 17.29
C TRP A 307 26.05 -9.07 16.69
N GLN A 308 24.88 -9.67 16.89
CA GLN A 308 24.50 -10.94 16.25
C GLN A 308 22.98 -11.04 16.14
N ALA A 309 22.51 -11.66 15.06
CA ALA A 309 21.09 -11.99 14.87
C ALA A 309 20.81 -13.41 15.37
N PHE A 310 19.68 -13.60 16.04
CA PHE A 310 19.27 -14.87 16.63
C PHE A 310 17.82 -15.19 16.23
N THR A 311 17.54 -16.47 16.09
CA THR A 311 16.19 -17.02 15.87
C THR A 311 15.63 -17.69 17.13
N ASN A 312 16.45 -17.87 18.16
CA ASN A 312 16.03 -18.42 19.43
C ASN A 312 16.61 -17.63 20.62
N ILE A 313 15.89 -17.67 21.73
CA ILE A 313 16.21 -16.88 22.93
C ILE A 313 17.43 -17.41 23.69
N THR A 314 17.74 -18.70 23.59
CA THR A 314 18.85 -19.31 24.33
C THR A 314 20.19 -18.81 23.80
N ASP A 315 20.36 -18.80 22.47
CA ASP A 315 21.58 -18.28 21.84
C ASP A 315 21.73 -16.78 22.06
N ALA A 316 20.62 -16.01 22.02
CA ALA A 316 20.65 -14.59 22.35
C ALA A 316 21.11 -14.33 23.79
N LYS A 317 20.67 -15.13 24.77
CA LYS A 317 21.13 -15.04 26.17
C LYS A 317 22.61 -15.38 26.32
N ASN A 318 23.08 -16.45 25.66
CA ASN A 318 24.50 -16.82 25.70
C ASN A 318 25.37 -15.72 25.14
N PHE A 319 25.03 -15.15 23.98
CA PHE A 319 25.74 -14.01 23.42
C PHE A 319 25.75 -12.81 24.36
N ALA A 320 24.62 -12.48 25.00
CA ALA A 320 24.54 -11.37 25.95
C ALA A 320 25.45 -11.58 27.18
N LEU A 321 25.65 -12.82 27.63
CA LEU A 321 26.60 -13.15 28.68
C LEU A 321 28.06 -13.02 28.23
N ASP A 322 28.34 -13.41 26.97
CA ASP A 322 29.70 -13.36 26.41
C ASP A 322 30.19 -11.90 26.15
N VAL A 323 29.24 -10.99 25.74
CA VAL A 323 29.57 -9.60 25.45
C VAL A 323 29.40 -8.67 26.64
N GLU A 324 28.89 -9.18 27.75
CA GLU A 324 28.54 -8.47 28.99
C GLU A 324 27.39 -7.45 28.82
N TYR A 325 26.68 -7.17 29.92
CA TYR A 325 25.59 -6.18 29.96
C TYR A 325 26.14 -4.76 30.15
N PRO A 326 25.40 -3.72 29.62
CA PRO A 326 24.08 -3.76 28.98
C PRO A 326 24.13 -4.13 27.50
N VAL A 327 23.08 -4.85 27.00
CA VAL A 327 22.90 -5.16 25.58
C VAL A 327 21.62 -4.51 25.04
N LEU A 328 21.67 -4.05 23.78
CA LEU A 328 20.49 -3.53 23.08
C LEU A 328 19.84 -4.66 22.26
N VAL A 329 18.57 -4.92 22.56
CA VAL A 329 17.75 -5.89 21.82
C VAL A 329 16.84 -5.14 20.85
N ARG A 330 16.78 -5.60 19.61
CA ARG A 330 15.86 -5.09 18.57
C ARG A 330 15.18 -6.28 17.86
N ASN A 331 13.90 -6.12 17.59
CA ASN A 331 13.15 -7.04 16.73
C ASN A 331 13.39 -6.72 15.25
#